data_6188e85f23ee67c8bb976e5c5c70877e
#
_entry.id   6188e85f23ee67c8bb976e5c5c70877e
#
_cell.length_a   1.000
_cell.length_b   1.000
_cell.length_c   1.000
_cell.angle_alpha   90.00
_cell.angle_beta   90.00
_cell.angle_gamma   90.00
#
_symmetry.space_group_name_H-M   'P 1'
#
loop_
_entity.id
_entity.type
_entity.pdbx_description
1 polymer ?
#
loop_
_entity_poly.entity_id
_entity_poly.type
_entity_poly.pdbx_seq_one_letter_code
_entity_poly.pdbx_strand_id
1 'polypeptide(L)'
;MAPRLLNKICLITGTGGGMGRAAALKFAQEGAKIVGCDINTVTDAATVKVVRELGGEMISLAPCDLTKRENCEQLVNLAIKTYGRIDALYNNAAMAYMSWLDEAKDDDWYKTVDQELSLVYLLTRVAWPHLKESGASIINVGSSNGWIAVRQVPAIAHTAAKGGVIAMTRQLAMEGREHGIRANSISPGLIETLQTAPLLADPEWTANVTQKIMLGRSGQPEEVAAVASFLASDESSYITAADIRVDGGMTAWS
;
A
#
# COMPACT_ATOMS: atom_id res chain seq x y z
N MET A 1 -16.93 -10.43 -17.80
CA MET A 1 -15.50 -10.81 -17.80
C MET A 1 -15.26 -11.68 -16.57
N ALA A 2 -14.35 -12.67 -16.66
CA ALA A 2 -13.98 -13.46 -15.47
C ALA A 2 -13.29 -12.53 -14.45
N PRO A 3 -13.44 -12.81 -13.12
CA PRO A 3 -12.74 -12.06 -12.09
C PRO A 3 -11.22 -12.18 -12.29
N ARG A 4 -10.51 -11.03 -12.31
CA ARG A 4 -9.07 -10.98 -12.64
C ARG A 4 -8.14 -11.57 -11.57
N LEU A 5 -8.63 -11.74 -10.34
CA LEU A 5 -7.89 -12.30 -9.21
C LEU A 5 -8.47 -13.63 -8.73
N LEU A 6 -9.22 -14.33 -9.58
CA LEU A 6 -9.89 -15.57 -9.20
C LEU A 6 -8.91 -16.58 -8.58
N ASN A 7 -9.19 -16.98 -7.33
CA ASN A 7 -8.41 -17.90 -6.52
C ASN A 7 -6.97 -17.46 -6.18
N LYS A 8 -6.58 -16.20 -6.45
CA LYS A 8 -5.29 -15.67 -5.99
C LYS A 8 -5.34 -15.39 -4.50
N ILE A 9 -4.26 -15.73 -3.80
CA ILE A 9 -4.06 -15.45 -2.38
C ILE A 9 -3.33 -14.12 -2.27
N CYS A 10 -4.04 -13.10 -1.77
CA CYS A 10 -3.52 -11.74 -1.69
C CYS A 10 -3.33 -11.31 -0.23
N LEU A 11 -2.08 -11.04 0.16
CA LEU A 11 -1.73 -10.48 1.45
C LEU A 11 -1.75 -8.96 1.34
N ILE A 12 -2.61 -8.30 2.15
CA ILE A 12 -2.84 -6.85 2.13
C ILE A 12 -2.59 -6.28 3.51
N THR A 13 -1.77 -5.24 3.63
CA THR A 13 -1.49 -4.59 4.91
C THR A 13 -2.25 -3.28 5.07
N GLY A 14 -2.65 -2.95 6.32
CA GLY A 14 -3.42 -1.74 6.62
C GLY A 14 -4.89 -1.84 6.19
N THR A 15 -5.52 -3.01 6.41
CA THR A 15 -6.89 -3.30 5.96
C THR A 15 -7.99 -2.63 6.78
N GLY A 16 -7.64 -1.98 7.89
CA GLY A 16 -8.63 -1.30 8.75
C GLY A 16 -9.23 -0.03 8.16
N GLY A 17 -8.65 0.57 7.10
CA GLY A 17 -9.18 1.80 6.55
C GLY A 17 -8.55 2.24 5.23
N GLY A 18 -9.00 3.37 4.70
CA GLY A 18 -8.45 4.02 3.53
C GLY A 18 -8.21 3.09 2.34
N MET A 19 -7.04 3.23 1.73
CA MET A 19 -6.66 2.46 0.53
C MET A 19 -6.56 0.95 0.79
N GLY A 20 -6.13 0.51 1.99
CA GLY A 20 -6.04 -0.91 2.32
C GLY A 20 -7.40 -1.58 2.41
N ARG A 21 -8.39 -0.93 3.03
CA ARG A 21 -9.78 -1.41 3.04
C ARG A 21 -10.36 -1.44 1.63
N ALA A 22 -10.19 -0.37 0.86
CA ALA A 22 -10.67 -0.32 -0.53
C ALA A 22 -10.05 -1.44 -1.38
N ALA A 23 -8.75 -1.72 -1.19
CA ALA A 23 -8.08 -2.82 -1.86
C ALA A 23 -8.63 -4.19 -1.44
N ALA A 24 -8.86 -4.43 -0.13
CA ALA A 24 -9.44 -5.68 0.35
C ALA A 24 -10.81 -5.94 -0.28
N LEU A 25 -11.68 -4.93 -0.33
CA LEU A 25 -13.00 -5.02 -0.97
C LEU A 25 -12.87 -5.28 -2.48
N LYS A 26 -12.03 -4.49 -3.17
CA LYS A 26 -11.83 -4.61 -4.62
C LYS A 26 -11.25 -5.97 -5.00
N PHE A 27 -10.23 -6.45 -4.30
CA PHE A 27 -9.59 -7.72 -4.59
C PHE A 27 -10.55 -8.90 -4.35
N ALA A 28 -11.36 -8.83 -3.27
CA ALA A 28 -12.39 -9.84 -3.00
C ALA A 28 -13.46 -9.88 -4.10
N GLN A 29 -13.93 -8.72 -4.58
CA GLN A 29 -14.85 -8.61 -5.72
C GLN A 29 -14.26 -9.21 -7.02
N GLU A 30 -12.95 -9.16 -7.18
CA GLU A 30 -12.21 -9.77 -8.29
C GLU A 30 -11.87 -11.26 -8.05
N GLY A 31 -12.40 -11.86 -6.99
CA GLY A 31 -12.29 -13.29 -6.70
C GLY A 31 -11.05 -13.73 -5.91
N ALA A 32 -10.29 -12.80 -5.33
CA ALA A 32 -9.16 -13.11 -4.48
C ALA A 32 -9.62 -13.61 -3.09
N LYS A 33 -8.80 -14.45 -2.47
CA LYS A 33 -8.82 -14.74 -1.04
C LYS A 33 -7.86 -13.81 -0.32
N ILE A 34 -8.34 -13.11 0.70
CA ILE A 34 -7.59 -12.03 1.34
C ILE A 34 -7.01 -12.50 2.67
N VAL A 35 -5.73 -12.23 2.85
CA VAL A 35 -5.08 -12.25 4.17
C VAL A 35 -4.76 -10.80 4.55
N GLY A 36 -5.51 -10.25 5.48
CA GLY A 36 -5.37 -8.87 5.93
C GLY A 36 -4.51 -8.73 7.18
N CYS A 37 -4.10 -7.51 7.48
CA CYS A 37 -3.65 -7.13 8.82
C CYS A 37 -3.82 -5.64 9.07
N ASP A 38 -4.03 -5.29 10.33
CA ASP A 38 -4.05 -3.91 10.80
C ASP A 38 -3.60 -3.82 12.27
N ILE A 39 -3.18 -2.63 12.69
CA ILE A 39 -2.92 -2.35 14.10
C ILE A 39 -4.23 -2.13 14.88
N ASN A 40 -5.27 -1.66 14.19
CA ASN A 40 -6.59 -1.38 14.76
C ASN A 40 -7.54 -2.58 14.57
N THR A 41 -7.79 -3.30 15.66
CA THR A 41 -8.63 -4.51 15.67
C THR A 41 -10.09 -4.24 15.29
N VAL A 42 -10.64 -3.08 15.66
CA VAL A 42 -12.05 -2.76 15.46
C VAL A 42 -12.35 -2.48 14.00
N THR A 43 -11.56 -1.62 13.38
CA THR A 43 -11.75 -1.24 11.98
C THR A 43 -11.38 -2.36 11.03
N ASP A 44 -10.37 -3.17 11.38
CA ASP A 44 -10.00 -4.36 10.61
C ASP A 44 -11.12 -5.41 10.63
N ALA A 45 -11.67 -5.73 11.81
CA ALA A 45 -12.79 -6.65 11.93
C ALA A 45 -14.03 -6.18 11.15
N ALA A 46 -14.27 -4.86 11.10
CA ALA A 46 -15.32 -4.28 10.27
C ALA A 46 -15.09 -4.52 8.77
N THR A 47 -13.83 -4.42 8.30
CA THR A 47 -13.48 -4.73 6.91
C THR A 47 -13.68 -6.19 6.58
N VAL A 48 -13.22 -7.11 7.46
CA VAL A 48 -13.44 -8.56 7.31
C VAL A 48 -14.93 -8.88 7.19
N LYS A 49 -15.75 -8.28 8.06
CA LYS A 49 -17.20 -8.45 8.04
C LYS A 49 -17.79 -8.04 6.69
N VAL A 50 -17.46 -6.85 6.19
CA VAL A 50 -18.00 -6.33 4.92
C VAL A 50 -17.56 -7.20 3.74
N VAL A 51 -16.30 -7.64 3.68
CA VAL A 51 -15.82 -8.54 2.63
C VAL A 51 -16.64 -9.83 2.59
N ARG A 52 -16.92 -10.42 3.76
CA ARG A 52 -17.71 -11.67 3.88
C ARG A 52 -19.19 -11.46 3.52
N GLU A 53 -19.79 -10.35 3.92
CA GLU A 53 -21.16 -9.97 3.56
C GLU A 53 -21.35 -9.82 2.05
N LEU A 54 -20.30 -9.39 1.34
CA LEU A 54 -20.26 -9.30 -0.12
C LEU A 54 -19.93 -10.64 -0.82
N GLY A 55 -19.84 -11.74 -0.05
CA GLY A 55 -19.53 -13.07 -0.57
C GLY A 55 -18.05 -13.35 -0.81
N GLY A 56 -17.15 -12.46 -0.39
CA GLY A 56 -15.71 -12.65 -0.47
C GLY A 56 -15.15 -13.49 0.69
N GLU A 57 -13.90 -13.90 0.55
CA GLU A 57 -13.16 -14.66 1.56
C GLU A 57 -12.03 -13.82 2.13
N MET A 58 -12.06 -13.50 3.42
CA MET A 58 -11.03 -12.76 4.13
C MET A 58 -10.79 -13.28 5.53
N ILE A 59 -9.52 -13.49 5.85
CA ILE A 59 -8.98 -13.65 7.20
C ILE A 59 -8.04 -12.48 7.50
N SER A 60 -7.84 -12.15 8.77
CA SER A 60 -6.96 -11.05 9.14
C SER A 60 -6.28 -11.28 10.48
N LEU A 61 -5.09 -10.70 10.66
CA LEU A 61 -4.33 -10.65 11.90
C LEU A 61 -4.38 -9.21 12.45
N ALA A 62 -5.07 -9.01 13.57
CA ALA A 62 -5.11 -7.73 14.26
C ALA A 62 -5.20 -7.94 15.80
N PRO A 63 -4.43 -7.21 16.63
CA PRO A 63 -3.49 -6.15 16.22
C PRO A 63 -2.21 -6.72 15.61
N CYS A 64 -1.66 -6.05 14.59
CA CYS A 64 -0.46 -6.47 13.90
C CYS A 64 0.45 -5.24 13.62
N ASP A 65 1.49 -5.07 14.42
CA ASP A 65 2.52 -4.05 14.23
C ASP A 65 3.66 -4.60 13.36
N LEU A 66 3.67 -4.23 12.09
CA LEU A 66 4.64 -4.71 11.09
C LEU A 66 6.06 -4.13 11.28
N THR A 67 6.27 -3.21 12.22
CA THR A 67 7.63 -2.81 12.64
C THR A 67 8.30 -3.91 13.48
N LYS A 68 7.53 -4.92 13.91
CA LYS A 68 8.00 -6.08 14.66
C LYS A 68 8.08 -7.30 13.75
N ARG A 69 9.28 -7.90 13.64
CA ARG A 69 9.53 -9.09 12.83
C ARG A 69 8.58 -10.23 13.18
N GLU A 70 8.33 -10.44 14.46
CA GLU A 70 7.47 -11.53 14.96
C GLU A 70 6.05 -11.43 14.40
N ASN A 71 5.52 -10.21 14.26
CA ASN A 71 4.20 -9.99 13.68
C ASN A 71 4.20 -10.24 12.16
N CYS A 72 5.28 -9.87 11.46
CA CYS A 72 5.45 -10.22 10.05
C CYS A 72 5.46 -11.75 9.87
N GLU A 73 6.18 -12.48 10.72
CA GLU A 73 6.25 -13.95 10.70
C GLU A 73 4.87 -14.58 11.01
N GLN A 74 4.14 -14.06 11.98
CA GLN A 74 2.77 -14.51 12.28
C GLN A 74 1.83 -14.31 11.09
N LEU A 75 1.89 -13.15 10.44
CA LEU A 75 1.05 -12.82 9.30
C LEU A 75 1.34 -13.72 8.10
N VAL A 76 2.60 -13.91 7.74
CA VAL A 76 3.00 -14.81 6.66
C VAL A 76 2.62 -16.24 6.98
N ASN A 77 2.87 -16.71 8.21
CA ASN A 77 2.48 -18.03 8.66
C ASN A 77 0.95 -18.25 8.61
N LEU A 78 0.15 -17.21 8.91
CA LEU A 78 -1.30 -17.27 8.77
C LEU A 78 -1.70 -17.53 7.31
N ALA A 79 -1.10 -16.81 6.36
CA ALA A 79 -1.36 -17.01 4.93
C ALA A 79 -0.97 -18.42 4.47
N ILE A 80 0.23 -18.88 4.81
CA ILE A 80 0.75 -20.18 4.37
C ILE A 80 -0.01 -21.34 5.01
N LYS A 81 -0.32 -21.29 6.31
CA LYS A 81 -1.10 -22.32 6.98
C LYS A 81 -2.53 -22.44 6.45
N THR A 82 -3.13 -21.32 6.04
CA THR A 82 -4.54 -21.32 5.59
C THR A 82 -4.66 -21.66 4.11
N TYR A 83 -3.76 -21.12 3.27
CA TYR A 83 -3.91 -21.18 1.82
C TYR A 83 -2.72 -21.80 1.07
N GLY A 84 -1.60 -22.06 1.73
CA GLY A 84 -0.44 -22.75 1.18
C GLY A 84 0.50 -21.86 0.35
N ARG A 85 0.10 -20.61 -0.01
CA ARG A 85 0.88 -19.73 -0.89
C ARG A 85 0.51 -18.27 -0.73
N ILE A 86 1.29 -17.39 -1.35
CA ILE A 86 1.00 -15.96 -1.51
C ILE A 86 1.22 -15.59 -2.98
N ASP A 87 0.18 -15.17 -3.69
CA ASP A 87 0.25 -14.78 -5.11
C ASP A 87 0.47 -13.28 -5.30
N ALA A 88 0.01 -12.48 -4.34
CA ALA A 88 0.26 -11.04 -4.33
C ALA A 88 0.52 -10.53 -2.91
N LEU A 89 1.50 -9.62 -2.78
CA LEU A 89 1.80 -8.89 -1.56
C LEU A 89 1.56 -7.40 -1.80
N TYR A 90 0.54 -6.83 -1.16
CA TYR A 90 0.25 -5.40 -1.22
C TYR A 90 0.68 -4.71 0.09
N ASN A 91 1.86 -4.10 0.06
CA ASN A 91 2.44 -3.31 1.14
C ASN A 91 1.82 -1.91 1.14
N ASN A 92 0.71 -1.75 1.86
CA ASN A 92 -0.05 -0.51 1.93
C ASN A 92 0.01 0.15 3.32
N ALA A 93 0.14 -0.62 4.40
CA ALA A 93 0.23 -0.07 5.75
C ALA A 93 1.35 0.98 5.85
N ALA A 94 1.02 2.14 6.42
CA ALA A 94 1.96 3.23 6.62
C ALA A 94 1.43 4.23 7.66
N MET A 95 2.34 4.89 8.36
CA MET A 95 2.06 6.03 9.21
C MET A 95 3.25 7.00 9.17
N ALA A 96 2.97 8.27 8.90
CA ALA A 96 3.98 9.33 8.89
C ALA A 96 3.72 10.38 9.98
N TYR A 97 4.81 10.92 10.51
CA TYR A 97 4.81 12.06 11.43
C TYR A 97 5.34 13.27 10.67
N MET A 98 4.44 14.23 10.43
CA MET A 98 4.71 15.38 9.58
C MET A 98 5.17 16.58 10.40
N SER A 99 6.33 17.16 10.03
CA SER A 99 6.86 18.37 10.66
C SER A 99 7.83 19.09 9.71
N TRP A 100 7.96 20.41 9.87
CA TRP A 100 9.03 21.18 9.22
C TRP A 100 10.39 20.79 9.84
N LEU A 101 11.47 20.93 9.07
CA LEU A 101 12.80 20.45 9.48
C LEU A 101 13.30 21.08 10.78
N ASP A 102 13.02 22.34 11.01
CA ASP A 102 13.39 23.09 12.21
C ASP A 102 12.55 22.74 13.46
N GLU A 103 11.40 22.11 13.24
CA GLU A 103 10.48 21.64 14.31
C GLU A 103 10.52 20.11 14.48
N ALA A 104 11.18 19.41 13.56
CA ALA A 104 11.20 17.95 13.51
C ALA A 104 11.94 17.37 14.73
N LYS A 105 11.32 16.34 15.34
CA LYS A 105 11.97 15.54 16.37
C LYS A 105 12.64 14.33 15.73
N ASP A 106 13.84 13.98 16.20
CA ASP A 106 14.54 12.78 15.73
C ASP A 106 13.67 11.52 15.85
N ASP A 107 12.93 11.39 16.94
CA ASP A 107 12.00 10.28 17.15
C ASP A 107 10.94 10.17 16.04
N ASP A 108 10.39 11.29 15.56
CA ASP A 108 9.36 11.31 14.51
C ASP A 108 9.96 10.93 13.16
N TRP A 109 11.23 11.28 12.91
CA TRP A 109 11.99 10.79 11.77
C TRP A 109 12.12 9.27 11.82
N TYR A 110 12.65 8.71 12.91
CA TYR A 110 12.85 7.26 13.02
C TYR A 110 11.52 6.50 12.95
N LYS A 111 10.48 6.97 13.64
CA LYS A 111 9.15 6.36 13.57
C LYS A 111 8.59 6.36 12.15
N THR A 112 8.73 7.46 11.40
CA THR A 112 8.26 7.53 10.01
C THR A 112 9.03 6.56 9.12
N VAL A 113 10.35 6.50 9.23
CA VAL A 113 11.17 5.55 8.47
C VAL A 113 10.78 4.11 8.81
N ASP A 114 10.58 3.79 10.07
CA ASP A 114 10.17 2.45 10.50
C ASP A 114 8.77 2.08 9.99
N GLN A 115 7.82 3.03 10.05
CA GLN A 115 6.42 2.78 9.71
C GLN A 115 6.07 3.02 8.24
N GLU A 116 7.00 3.46 7.40
CA GLU A 116 6.78 3.63 5.96
C GLU A 116 7.77 2.90 5.06
N LEU A 117 9.00 2.65 5.53
CA LEU A 117 10.06 2.00 4.75
C LEU A 117 10.48 0.67 5.37
N SER A 118 10.89 0.67 6.65
CA SER A 118 11.42 -0.54 7.31
C SER A 118 10.38 -1.66 7.36
N LEU A 119 9.11 -1.36 7.64
CA LEU A 119 8.04 -2.36 7.68
C LEU A 119 7.82 -3.04 6.32
N VAL A 120 7.94 -2.30 5.20
CA VAL A 120 7.83 -2.87 3.84
C VAL A 120 8.97 -3.87 3.59
N TYR A 121 10.19 -3.49 3.97
CA TYR A 121 11.35 -4.38 3.90
C TYR A 121 11.17 -5.62 4.78
N LEU A 122 10.79 -5.45 6.05
CA LEU A 122 10.66 -6.56 7.00
C LEU A 122 9.65 -7.59 6.54
N LEU A 123 8.44 -7.16 6.17
CA LEU A 123 7.39 -8.08 5.72
C LEU A 123 7.79 -8.76 4.40
N THR A 124 8.30 -7.99 3.43
CA THR A 124 8.75 -8.56 2.15
C THR A 124 9.88 -9.58 2.37
N ARG A 125 10.84 -9.28 3.25
CA ARG A 125 11.96 -10.19 3.60
C ARG A 125 11.46 -11.50 4.24
N VAL A 126 10.46 -11.43 5.12
CA VAL A 126 9.86 -12.62 5.75
C VAL A 126 9.05 -13.43 4.74
N ALA A 127 8.29 -12.79 3.87
CA ALA A 127 7.49 -13.44 2.84
C ALA A 127 8.33 -13.99 1.67
N TRP A 128 9.55 -13.50 1.47
CA TRP A 128 10.38 -13.73 0.29
C TRP A 128 10.51 -15.19 -0.14
N PRO A 129 10.75 -16.18 0.76
CA PRO A 129 10.80 -17.58 0.37
C PRO A 129 9.52 -18.05 -0.34
N HIS A 130 8.36 -17.69 0.20
CA HIS A 130 7.05 -18.09 -0.34
C HIS A 130 6.68 -17.33 -1.61
N LEU A 131 7.10 -16.06 -1.73
CA LEU A 131 6.93 -15.27 -2.95
C LEU A 131 7.72 -15.87 -4.12
N LYS A 132 8.90 -16.43 -3.87
CA LYS A 132 9.71 -17.14 -4.88
C LYS A 132 9.05 -18.42 -5.38
N GLU A 133 8.38 -19.15 -4.51
CA GLU A 133 7.68 -20.40 -4.86
C GLU A 133 6.47 -20.15 -5.76
N SER A 134 5.80 -19.02 -5.62
CA SER A 134 4.57 -18.67 -6.38
C SER A 134 4.81 -17.80 -7.61
N GLY A 135 5.98 -17.15 -7.75
CA GLY A 135 6.18 -16.12 -8.78
C GLY A 135 5.29 -14.90 -8.55
N ALA A 136 5.21 -14.43 -7.30
CA ALA A 136 4.22 -13.47 -6.83
C ALA A 136 4.37 -12.06 -7.43
N SER A 137 3.28 -11.29 -7.34
CA SER A 137 3.29 -9.84 -7.58
C SER A 137 3.47 -9.07 -6.28
N ILE A 138 4.52 -8.26 -6.17
CA ILE A 138 4.73 -7.32 -5.06
C ILE A 138 4.27 -5.94 -5.49
N ILE A 139 3.39 -5.32 -4.71
CA ILE A 139 2.90 -3.97 -4.93
C ILE A 139 3.20 -3.14 -3.68
N ASN A 140 4.02 -2.11 -3.84
CA ASN A 140 4.41 -1.23 -2.74
C ASN A 140 3.76 0.15 -2.89
N VAL A 141 3.26 0.72 -1.80
CA VAL A 141 2.70 2.07 -1.82
C VAL A 141 3.80 3.09 -1.57
N GLY A 142 4.19 3.77 -2.67
CA GLY A 142 5.00 4.97 -2.68
C GLY A 142 4.18 6.22 -2.30
N SER A 143 4.52 7.34 -2.91
CA SER A 143 3.78 8.62 -2.80
C SER A 143 4.21 9.57 -3.93
N SER A 144 3.35 10.49 -4.33
CA SER A 144 3.76 11.66 -5.13
C SER A 144 4.90 12.43 -4.49
N ASN A 145 4.98 12.45 -3.14
CA ASN A 145 6.09 13.07 -2.41
C ASN A 145 7.44 12.36 -2.61
N GLY A 146 7.46 11.11 -3.07
CA GLY A 146 8.70 10.44 -3.49
C GLY A 146 9.27 10.97 -4.81
N TRP A 147 8.51 11.79 -5.54
CA TRP A 147 8.87 12.39 -6.83
C TRP A 147 9.04 13.89 -6.78
N ILE A 148 8.20 14.59 -6.02
CA ILE A 148 8.18 16.05 -5.91
C ILE A 148 8.06 16.48 -4.46
N ALA A 149 8.54 17.69 -4.17
CA ALA A 149 8.22 18.39 -2.93
C ALA A 149 6.90 19.15 -3.11
N VAL A 150 5.96 18.95 -2.18
CA VAL A 150 4.68 19.64 -2.20
C VAL A 150 4.77 20.86 -1.28
N ARG A 151 4.52 22.05 -1.83
CA ARG A 151 4.49 23.29 -1.04
C ARG A 151 3.44 23.18 0.07
N GLN A 152 3.75 23.68 1.26
CA GLN A 152 2.87 23.65 2.45
C GLN A 152 2.62 22.23 3.04
N VAL A 153 3.42 21.24 2.66
CA VAL A 153 3.39 19.90 3.27
C VAL A 153 4.74 19.63 3.94
N PRO A 154 4.80 19.63 5.29
CA PRO A 154 6.03 19.40 6.05
C PRO A 154 6.37 17.91 6.11
N ALA A 155 6.92 17.34 5.03
CA ALA A 155 6.98 15.90 4.80
C ALA A 155 8.39 15.33 4.62
N ILE A 156 9.42 15.89 5.29
CA ILE A 156 10.82 15.48 5.04
C ILE A 156 11.06 13.97 5.22
N ALA A 157 10.60 13.39 6.32
CA ALA A 157 10.76 11.96 6.61
C ALA A 157 9.91 11.10 5.67
N HIS A 158 8.66 11.49 5.43
CA HIS A 158 7.76 10.83 4.49
C HIS A 158 8.34 10.82 3.05
N THR A 159 8.82 11.96 2.57
CA THR A 159 9.45 12.08 1.24
C THR A 159 10.64 11.13 1.10
N ALA A 160 11.52 11.09 2.11
CA ALA A 160 12.67 10.20 2.12
C ALA A 160 12.25 8.72 2.15
N ALA A 161 11.30 8.36 3.02
CA ALA A 161 10.81 6.99 3.15
C ALA A 161 10.12 6.52 1.85
N LYS A 162 9.23 7.32 1.27
CA LYS A 162 8.50 6.96 0.05
C LYS A 162 9.37 6.95 -1.20
N GLY A 163 10.37 7.85 -1.30
CA GLY A 163 11.43 7.77 -2.29
C GLY A 163 12.23 6.46 -2.15
N GLY A 164 12.54 6.06 -0.92
CA GLY A 164 13.17 4.78 -0.58
C GLY A 164 12.35 3.57 -1.00
N VAL A 165 11.03 3.57 -0.77
CA VAL A 165 10.11 2.50 -1.21
C VAL A 165 10.12 2.35 -2.74
N ILE A 166 10.06 3.46 -3.49
CA ILE A 166 10.12 3.44 -4.96
C ILE A 166 11.47 2.86 -5.44
N ALA A 167 12.57 3.26 -4.82
CA ALA A 167 13.90 2.75 -5.15
C ALA A 167 14.05 1.26 -4.80
N MET A 168 13.60 0.84 -3.61
CA MET A 168 13.62 -0.56 -3.16
C MET A 168 12.78 -1.45 -4.08
N THR A 169 11.66 -0.96 -4.60
CA THR A 169 10.80 -1.72 -5.52
C THR A 169 11.54 -2.16 -6.78
N ARG A 170 12.37 -1.30 -7.35
CA ARG A 170 13.21 -1.66 -8.52
C ARG A 170 14.21 -2.75 -8.18
N GLN A 171 14.82 -2.68 -7.00
CA GLN A 171 15.76 -3.70 -6.54
C GLN A 171 15.05 -5.05 -6.30
N LEU A 172 13.86 -5.05 -5.70
CA LEU A 172 13.04 -6.26 -5.51
C LEU A 172 12.67 -6.92 -6.85
N ALA A 173 12.33 -6.13 -7.87
CA ALA A 173 12.07 -6.64 -9.22
C ALA A 173 13.30 -7.33 -9.82
N MET A 174 14.48 -6.73 -9.67
CA MET A 174 15.74 -7.30 -10.17
C MET A 174 16.09 -8.60 -9.43
N GLU A 175 16.00 -8.62 -8.09
CA GLU A 175 16.30 -9.82 -7.30
C GLU A 175 15.29 -10.96 -7.51
N GLY A 176 14.03 -10.60 -7.79
CA GLY A 176 12.95 -11.57 -8.01
C GLY A 176 12.85 -12.15 -9.42
N ARG A 177 13.64 -11.64 -10.40
CA ARG A 177 13.49 -11.97 -11.84
C ARG A 177 13.57 -13.46 -12.16
N GLU A 178 14.49 -14.18 -11.51
CA GLU A 178 14.70 -15.61 -11.76
C GLU A 178 13.61 -16.50 -11.13
N HIS A 179 12.77 -15.91 -10.31
CA HIS A 179 11.66 -16.57 -9.63
C HIS A 179 10.29 -16.17 -10.20
N GLY A 180 10.26 -15.40 -11.29
CA GLY A 180 9.02 -14.91 -11.87
C GLY A 180 8.32 -13.83 -11.02
N ILE A 181 8.99 -13.27 -10.01
CA ILE A 181 8.43 -12.20 -9.17
C ILE A 181 8.42 -10.90 -9.97
N ARG A 182 7.28 -10.22 -9.99
CA ARG A 182 7.15 -8.83 -10.41
C ARG A 182 7.07 -7.94 -9.17
N ALA A 183 7.72 -6.80 -9.19
CA ALA A 183 7.58 -5.81 -8.14
C ALA A 183 7.36 -4.43 -8.76
N ASN A 184 6.28 -3.76 -8.33
CA ASN A 184 5.91 -2.43 -8.81
C ASN A 184 5.51 -1.56 -7.62
N SER A 185 5.59 -0.25 -7.78
CA SER A 185 5.05 0.69 -6.83
C SER A 185 3.86 1.48 -7.41
N ILE A 186 3.01 1.91 -6.52
CA ILE A 186 1.95 2.89 -6.82
C ILE A 186 2.30 4.13 -6.02
N SER A 187 2.31 5.29 -6.67
CA SER A 187 2.51 6.59 -6.02
C SER A 187 1.20 7.39 -6.05
N PRO A 188 0.38 7.31 -4.97
CA PRO A 188 -0.82 8.11 -4.85
C PRO A 188 -0.49 9.61 -4.70
N GLY A 189 -1.38 10.45 -5.21
CA GLY A 189 -1.44 11.88 -4.89
C GLY A 189 -2.21 12.14 -3.61
N LEU A 190 -3.00 13.22 -3.60
CA LEU A 190 -3.92 13.54 -2.51
C LEU A 190 -5.15 12.61 -2.58
N ILE A 191 -5.22 11.63 -1.71
CA ILE A 191 -6.32 10.65 -1.62
C ILE A 191 -7.15 10.91 -0.36
N GLU A 192 -8.48 10.85 -0.46
CA GLU A 192 -9.41 11.02 0.65
C GLU A 192 -9.36 9.81 1.59
N THR A 193 -8.71 9.97 2.72
CA THR A 193 -8.57 8.95 3.77
C THR A 193 -8.73 9.59 5.15
N LEU A 194 -8.83 8.78 6.20
CA LEU A 194 -8.84 9.32 7.57
C LEU A 194 -7.56 10.12 7.91
N GLN A 195 -6.42 9.80 7.29
CA GLN A 195 -5.17 10.54 7.50
C GLN A 195 -5.18 11.93 6.84
N THR A 196 -5.82 12.05 5.69
CA THR A 196 -5.90 13.31 4.93
C THR A 196 -7.12 14.14 5.26
N ALA A 197 -8.13 13.55 5.91
CA ALA A 197 -9.37 14.25 6.28
C ALA A 197 -9.16 15.56 7.07
N PRO A 198 -8.23 15.67 8.04
CA PRO A 198 -7.97 16.93 8.72
C PRO A 198 -7.45 18.03 7.78
N LEU A 199 -6.64 17.70 6.79
CA LEU A 199 -6.14 18.65 5.79
C LEU A 199 -7.25 19.06 4.82
N LEU A 200 -8.06 18.10 4.37
CA LEU A 200 -9.19 18.33 3.47
C LEU A 200 -10.32 19.12 4.11
N ALA A 201 -10.38 19.18 5.45
CA ALA A 201 -11.33 20.01 6.18
C ALA A 201 -11.02 21.52 6.11
N ASP A 202 -9.80 21.90 5.67
CA ASP A 202 -9.43 23.28 5.39
C ASP A 202 -9.73 23.61 3.91
N PRO A 203 -10.75 24.43 3.60
CA PRO A 203 -11.14 24.75 2.22
C PRO A 203 -10.06 25.51 1.46
N GLU A 204 -9.30 26.38 2.12
CA GLU A 204 -8.24 27.17 1.49
C GLU A 204 -7.06 26.28 1.11
N TRP A 205 -6.62 25.44 2.02
CA TRP A 205 -5.58 24.45 1.75
C TRP A 205 -6.01 23.51 0.62
N THR A 206 -7.24 22.98 0.68
CA THR A 206 -7.79 22.07 -0.33
C THR A 206 -7.83 22.73 -1.71
N ALA A 207 -8.31 23.97 -1.82
CA ALA A 207 -8.33 24.71 -3.08
C ALA A 207 -6.90 24.91 -3.63
N ASN A 208 -5.95 25.29 -2.77
CA ASN A 208 -4.55 25.51 -3.16
C ASN A 208 -3.86 24.23 -3.67
N VAL A 209 -4.17 23.07 -3.09
CA VAL A 209 -3.58 21.79 -3.51
C VAL A 209 -4.27 21.25 -4.77
N THR A 210 -5.60 21.30 -4.82
CA THR A 210 -6.36 20.75 -5.96
C THR A 210 -6.12 21.54 -7.26
N GLN A 211 -5.81 22.83 -7.20
CA GLN A 211 -5.38 23.62 -8.38
C GLN A 211 -4.10 23.05 -9.04
N LYS A 212 -3.29 22.28 -8.31
CA LYS A 212 -2.08 21.64 -8.84
C LYS A 212 -2.31 20.21 -9.31
N ILE A 213 -3.54 19.74 -9.24
CA ILE A 213 -3.96 18.44 -9.75
C ILE A 213 -4.67 18.69 -11.09
N MET A 214 -4.19 18.10 -12.18
CA MET A 214 -4.80 18.31 -13.50
C MET A 214 -6.29 17.97 -13.54
N LEU A 215 -6.72 16.94 -12.78
CA LEU A 215 -8.12 16.55 -12.67
C LEU A 215 -8.94 17.45 -11.72
N GLY A 216 -8.31 18.42 -11.04
CA GLY A 216 -8.96 19.43 -10.20
C GLY A 216 -9.64 18.91 -8.93
N ARG A 217 -9.31 17.69 -8.49
CA ARG A 217 -9.90 17.06 -7.29
C ARG A 217 -8.92 16.12 -6.61
N SER A 218 -9.19 15.80 -5.34
CA SER A 218 -8.59 14.65 -4.66
C SER A 218 -9.05 13.32 -5.31
N GLY A 219 -8.22 12.28 -5.14
CA GLY A 219 -8.55 10.91 -5.53
C GLY A 219 -9.30 10.17 -4.43
N GLN A 220 -9.96 9.07 -4.81
CA GLN A 220 -10.63 8.17 -3.89
C GLN A 220 -9.78 6.91 -3.66
N PRO A 221 -9.86 6.27 -2.48
CA PRO A 221 -9.15 5.02 -2.19
C PRO A 221 -9.39 3.93 -3.24
N GLU A 222 -10.59 3.87 -3.82
CA GLU A 222 -11.00 2.90 -4.84
C GLU A 222 -10.22 3.08 -6.14
N GLU A 223 -9.80 4.31 -6.47
CA GLU A 223 -9.01 4.60 -7.68
C GLU A 223 -7.59 3.99 -7.55
N VAL A 224 -7.02 4.03 -6.34
CA VAL A 224 -5.74 3.37 -6.04
C VAL A 224 -5.91 1.85 -6.00
N ALA A 225 -6.99 1.36 -5.38
CA ALA A 225 -7.30 -0.06 -5.28
C ALA A 225 -7.50 -0.72 -6.67
N ALA A 226 -8.04 0.00 -7.64
CA ALA A 226 -8.20 -0.48 -9.00
C ALA A 226 -6.84 -0.76 -9.66
N VAL A 227 -5.87 0.13 -9.50
CA VAL A 227 -4.49 -0.06 -10.00
C VAL A 227 -3.79 -1.18 -9.25
N ALA A 228 -3.95 -1.26 -7.93
CA ALA A 228 -3.39 -2.36 -7.13
C ALA A 228 -3.94 -3.72 -7.58
N SER A 229 -5.24 -3.84 -7.82
CA SER A 229 -5.89 -5.05 -8.34
C SER A 229 -5.33 -5.44 -9.72
N PHE A 230 -5.15 -4.48 -10.62
CA PHE A 230 -4.53 -4.71 -11.93
C PHE A 230 -3.09 -5.23 -11.78
N LEU A 231 -2.27 -4.61 -10.93
CA LEU A 231 -0.88 -5.04 -10.71
C LEU A 231 -0.79 -6.42 -10.04
N ALA A 232 -1.77 -6.82 -9.22
CA ALA A 232 -1.86 -8.14 -8.61
C ALA A 232 -2.24 -9.23 -9.63
N SER A 233 -2.83 -8.85 -10.75
CA SER A 233 -3.35 -9.77 -11.77
C SER A 233 -2.32 -10.14 -12.83
N ASP A 234 -2.67 -11.16 -13.65
CA ASP A 234 -1.86 -11.58 -14.79
C ASP A 234 -1.94 -10.61 -15.98
N GLU A 235 -2.91 -9.69 -15.97
CA GLU A 235 -3.02 -8.61 -16.97
C GLU A 235 -1.80 -7.68 -16.97
N SER A 236 -1.08 -7.60 -15.84
CA SER A 236 0.16 -6.83 -15.69
C SER A 236 1.43 -7.67 -15.82
N SER A 237 1.35 -8.84 -16.47
CA SER A 237 2.46 -9.82 -16.58
C SER A 237 3.75 -9.27 -17.20
N TYR A 238 3.67 -8.20 -17.99
CA TYR A 238 4.85 -7.55 -18.60
C TYR A 238 5.21 -6.21 -17.91
N ILE A 239 4.70 -5.96 -16.70
CA ILE A 239 4.98 -4.75 -15.91
C ILE A 239 5.76 -5.14 -14.64
N THR A 240 7.01 -4.70 -14.56
CA THR A 240 7.86 -4.86 -13.36
C THR A 240 8.82 -3.67 -13.24
N ALA A 241 9.27 -3.36 -12.04
CA ALA A 241 10.13 -2.21 -11.70
C ALA A 241 9.53 -0.84 -12.04
N ALA A 242 8.22 -0.78 -12.33
CA ALA A 242 7.51 0.46 -12.62
C ALA A 242 7.01 1.14 -11.34
N ASP A 243 6.88 2.47 -11.41
CA ASP A 243 6.09 3.24 -10.45
C ASP A 243 4.89 3.85 -11.18
N ILE A 244 3.68 3.51 -10.76
CA ILE A 244 2.44 4.00 -11.37
C ILE A 244 1.89 5.13 -10.50
N ARG A 245 1.92 6.34 -11.03
CA ARG A 245 1.35 7.51 -10.35
C ARG A 245 -0.16 7.52 -10.47
N VAL A 246 -0.86 7.55 -9.33
CA VAL A 246 -2.32 7.68 -9.21
C VAL A 246 -2.58 8.99 -8.47
N ASP A 247 -2.32 10.10 -9.15
CA ASP A 247 -2.18 11.43 -8.56
C ASP A 247 -2.98 12.53 -9.28
N GLY A 248 -3.84 12.14 -10.22
CA GLY A 248 -4.62 13.08 -11.02
C GLY A 248 -3.78 14.01 -11.91
N GLY A 249 -2.53 13.63 -12.20
CA GLY A 249 -1.58 14.42 -12.98
C GLY A 249 -0.78 15.43 -12.15
N MET A 250 -0.84 15.36 -10.81
CA MET A 250 -0.16 16.31 -9.91
C MET A 250 1.36 16.38 -10.15
N THR A 251 2.01 15.26 -10.45
CA THR A 251 3.47 15.20 -10.64
C THR A 251 3.91 15.36 -12.09
N ALA A 252 2.99 15.62 -13.03
CA ALA A 252 3.29 15.62 -14.46
C ALA A 252 3.36 17.03 -15.08
N TRP A 253 3.12 18.07 -14.30
CA TRP A 253 3.16 19.47 -14.76
C TRP A 253 3.75 20.39 -13.68
N SER A 254 4.04 21.67 -14.02
CA SER A 254 4.60 22.71 -13.14
C SER A 254 3.70 23.94 -13.10
#